data_85a4e6f15fae38f853b5ea2619828611
#
_entry.id   85a4e6f15fae38f853b5ea2619828611
#
_cell.length_a   1.000
_cell.length_b   1.000
_cell.length_c   1.000
_cell.angle_alpha   90.00
_cell.angle_beta   90.00
_cell.angle_gamma   90.00
#
_symmetry.space_group_name_H-M   'P 1'
#
loop_
_entity.id
_entity.type
_entity.pdbx_description
1 polymer ?
#
loop_
_entity_poly.entity_id
_entity_poly.type
_entity_poly.pdbx_seq_one_letter_code
_entity_poly.pdbx_strand_id
1 'polypeptide(L)'
;MKKLLNTIYILTPNSYIHVRNQNIVVEMDGEEKVSVPAHNIEAIVCFGQNTVSTPLVGFCGEMGISLVFLSENGKFLGRVCGPVSGNVLLRKKQYESLNDAEFAAQTVRNILYGKIRNAKATLLRSARNKDSESKRTELSEAAVKISDIAKKLHSVNDIDSMRGLEGA
;
A
#
# COMPACT_ATOMS: atom_id res chain seq x y z
N MET A 1 10.36 11.31 -13.63
CA MET A 1 11.26 10.25 -13.17
C MET A 1 10.47 9.35 -12.22
N LYS A 2 10.25 8.06 -12.52
CA LYS A 2 9.58 7.13 -11.60
C LYS A 2 10.52 6.85 -10.43
N LYS A 3 10.15 7.27 -9.21
CA LYS A 3 10.82 6.81 -7.98
C LYS A 3 10.47 5.33 -7.80
N LEU A 4 11.47 4.48 -7.90
CA LEU A 4 11.36 3.05 -7.60
C LEU A 4 12.15 2.82 -6.31
N LEU A 5 11.52 2.21 -5.29
CA LEU A 5 12.13 1.83 -4.02
C LEU A 5 12.52 3.04 -3.14
N ASN A 6 11.52 3.67 -2.58
CA ASN A 6 11.64 4.77 -1.61
C ASN A 6 11.40 4.32 -0.14
N THR A 7 11.45 3.03 0.11
CA THR A 7 11.27 2.45 1.45
C THR A 7 12.54 1.75 1.91
N ILE A 8 12.99 2.07 3.13
CA ILE A 8 14.08 1.37 3.80
C ILE A 8 13.48 0.31 4.72
N TYR A 9 13.88 -0.94 4.53
CA TYR A 9 13.50 -2.05 5.41
C TYR A 9 14.69 -2.41 6.31
N ILE A 10 14.53 -2.24 7.62
CA ILE A 10 15.52 -2.60 8.63
C ILE A 10 15.15 -3.98 9.18
N LEU A 11 15.82 -5.01 8.67
CA LEU A 11 15.57 -6.41 9.03
C LEU A 11 16.53 -6.94 10.08
N THR A 12 17.68 -6.28 10.25
CA THR A 12 18.70 -6.71 11.20
C THR A 12 18.36 -6.21 12.60
N PRO A 13 18.26 -7.08 13.60
CA PRO A 13 17.98 -6.66 14.97
C PRO A 13 19.14 -5.84 15.56
N ASN A 14 18.84 -5.07 16.61
CA ASN A 14 19.77 -4.20 17.33
C ASN A 14 20.42 -3.10 16.47
N SER A 15 19.85 -2.77 15.31
CA SER A 15 20.26 -1.63 14.52
C SER A 15 19.90 -0.32 15.22
N TYR A 16 20.76 0.70 15.14
CA TYR A 16 20.52 2.06 15.58
C TYR A 16 20.28 2.95 14.35
N ILE A 17 19.12 3.59 14.30
CA ILE A 17 18.70 4.42 13.18
C ILE A 17 18.63 5.88 13.63
N HIS A 18 19.33 6.76 12.95
CA HIS A 18 19.38 8.16 13.27
C HIS A 18 19.46 9.04 12.02
N VAL A 19 19.32 10.36 12.19
CA VAL A 19 19.51 11.34 11.11
C VAL A 19 20.84 12.07 11.30
N ARG A 20 21.59 12.23 10.21
CA ARG A 20 22.82 13.02 10.17
C ARG A 20 22.94 13.72 8.82
N ASN A 21 23.08 15.06 8.81
CA ASN A 21 23.21 15.86 7.59
C ASN A 21 22.13 15.56 6.54
N GLN A 22 20.85 15.46 6.97
CA GLN A 22 19.69 15.10 6.14
C GLN A 22 19.77 13.70 5.50
N ASN A 23 20.67 12.85 5.97
CA ASN A 23 20.71 11.44 5.62
C ASN A 23 20.11 10.59 6.75
N ILE A 24 19.40 9.55 6.37
CA ILE A 24 19.01 8.47 7.26
C ILE A 24 20.20 7.52 7.35
N VAL A 25 20.73 7.36 8.55
CA VAL A 25 21.89 6.53 8.84
C VAL A 25 21.46 5.32 9.65
N VAL A 26 21.95 4.16 9.27
CA VAL A 26 21.76 2.90 10.01
C VAL A 26 23.12 2.41 10.47
N GLU A 27 23.28 2.28 11.79
CA GLU A 27 24.47 1.77 12.44
C GLU A 27 24.21 0.40 13.07
N MET A 28 25.22 -0.43 13.06
CA MET A 28 25.26 -1.73 13.75
C MET A 28 26.61 -1.89 14.40
N ASP A 29 26.62 -2.25 15.68
CA ASP A 29 27.82 -2.42 16.48
C ASP A 29 28.76 -1.20 16.46
N GLY A 30 28.18 0.01 16.39
CA GLY A 30 28.88 1.29 16.32
C GLY A 30 29.47 1.64 14.95
N GLU A 31 29.21 0.83 13.93
CA GLU A 31 29.64 1.09 12.55
C GLU A 31 28.47 1.50 11.65
N GLU A 32 28.70 2.55 10.86
CA GLU A 32 27.74 2.95 9.82
C GLU A 32 27.70 1.90 8.71
N LYS A 33 26.54 1.29 8.50
CA LYS A 33 26.30 0.29 7.43
C LYS A 33 25.58 0.90 6.23
N VAL A 34 24.70 1.88 6.47
CA VAL A 34 23.90 2.51 5.42
C VAL A 34 23.75 3.99 5.72
N SER A 35 23.90 4.83 4.68
CA SER A 35 23.57 6.25 4.73
C SER A 35 22.85 6.63 3.44
N VAL A 36 21.59 7.07 3.55
CA VAL A 36 20.73 7.37 2.41
C VAL A 36 20.14 8.76 2.54
N PRO A 37 20.19 9.60 1.50
CA PRO A 37 19.56 10.91 1.51
C PRO A 37 18.06 10.81 1.75
N ALA A 38 17.56 11.52 2.76
CA ALA A 38 16.18 11.42 3.22
C ALA A 38 15.15 11.88 2.18
N HIS A 39 15.51 12.82 1.30
CA HIS A 39 14.61 13.34 0.25
C HIS A 39 14.16 12.28 -0.77
N ASN A 40 14.81 11.12 -0.80
CA ASN A 40 14.42 9.99 -1.65
C ASN A 40 13.53 8.98 -0.92
N ILE A 41 13.35 9.13 0.41
CA ILE A 41 12.69 8.15 1.26
C ILE A 41 11.27 8.62 1.60
N GLU A 42 10.31 7.72 1.45
CA GLU A 42 8.90 7.92 1.85
C GLU A 42 8.54 7.09 3.09
N ALA A 43 9.28 5.99 3.34
CA ALA A 43 9.03 5.15 4.50
C ALA A 43 10.29 4.47 5.03
N ILE A 44 10.31 4.26 6.35
CA ILE A 44 11.28 3.42 7.07
C ILE A 44 10.46 2.37 7.83
N VAL A 45 10.75 1.10 7.63
CA VAL A 45 10.06 -0.02 8.27
C VAL A 45 11.06 -0.82 9.09
N CYS A 46 10.91 -0.78 10.41
CA CYS A 46 11.79 -1.47 11.36
C CYS A 46 11.13 -2.79 11.80
N PHE A 47 11.85 -3.90 11.65
CA PHE A 47 11.43 -5.23 12.10
C PHE A 47 12.19 -5.65 13.35
N GLY A 48 11.46 -6.16 14.35
CA GLY A 48 12.05 -6.65 15.59
C GLY A 48 12.58 -5.54 16.49
N GLN A 49 13.65 -5.84 17.23
CA GLN A 49 14.24 -4.92 18.20
C GLN A 49 15.24 -3.99 17.52
N ASN A 50 14.83 -2.74 17.31
CA ASN A 50 15.69 -1.68 16.77
C ASN A 50 15.55 -0.41 17.60
N THR A 51 16.58 0.40 17.63
CA THR A 51 16.60 1.69 18.32
C THR A 51 16.54 2.84 17.33
N VAL A 52 15.61 3.76 17.54
CA VAL A 52 15.45 4.96 16.69
C VAL A 52 15.71 6.21 17.53
N SER A 53 16.55 7.11 17.04
CA SER A 53 16.82 8.36 17.74
C SER A 53 15.61 9.29 17.71
N THR A 54 15.37 10.03 18.83
CA THR A 54 14.31 11.04 18.89
C THR A 54 14.45 12.11 17.82
N PRO A 55 15.67 12.60 17.46
CA PRO A 55 15.81 13.52 16.33
C PRO A 55 15.32 12.95 15.00
N LEU A 56 15.54 11.66 14.73
CA LEU A 56 15.00 11.02 13.52
C LEU A 56 13.47 10.95 13.55
N VAL A 57 12.88 10.66 14.70
CA VAL A 57 11.41 10.65 14.87
C VAL A 57 10.81 12.01 14.51
N GLY A 58 11.37 13.11 15.05
CA GLY A 58 10.94 14.48 14.71
C GLY A 58 11.13 14.80 13.23
N PHE A 59 12.31 14.50 12.69
CA PHE A 59 12.64 14.70 11.29
C PHE A 59 11.70 13.96 10.34
N CYS A 60 11.39 12.69 10.62
CA CYS A 60 10.41 11.92 9.85
C CYS A 60 9.01 12.56 9.89
N GLY A 61 8.60 13.05 11.06
CA GLY A 61 7.32 13.73 11.22
C GLY A 61 7.22 15.01 10.38
N GLU A 62 8.26 15.84 10.35
CA GLU A 62 8.33 17.07 9.58
C GLU A 62 8.41 16.82 8.06
N MET A 63 9.20 15.84 7.64
CA MET A 63 9.40 15.49 6.23
C MET A 63 8.26 14.62 5.66
N GLY A 64 7.31 14.17 6.48
CA GLY A 64 6.24 13.28 6.06
C GLY A 64 6.72 11.86 5.72
N ILE A 65 7.88 11.44 6.26
CA ILE A 65 8.41 10.09 6.11
C ILE A 65 7.67 9.17 7.09
N SER A 66 7.06 8.10 6.60
CA SER A 66 6.40 7.11 7.44
C SER A 66 7.44 6.26 8.17
N LEU A 67 7.46 6.31 9.51
CA LEU A 67 8.29 5.45 10.34
C LEU A 67 7.40 4.41 11.02
N VAL A 68 7.60 3.14 10.68
CA VAL A 68 6.74 2.02 11.07
C VAL A 68 7.56 0.97 11.83
N PHE A 69 6.97 0.43 12.90
CA PHE A 69 7.56 -0.62 13.71
C PHE A 69 6.73 -1.89 13.60
N LEU A 70 7.39 -2.98 13.28
CA LEU A 70 6.82 -4.32 13.17
C LEU A 70 7.56 -5.27 14.10
N SER A 71 6.90 -6.33 14.56
CA SER A 71 7.60 -7.45 15.19
C SER A 71 8.49 -8.18 14.17
N GLU A 72 9.33 -9.08 14.61
CA GLU A 72 10.16 -9.95 13.75
C GLU A 72 9.32 -10.70 12.71
N ASN A 73 8.10 -11.09 13.08
CA ASN A 73 7.15 -11.80 12.22
C ASN A 73 6.22 -10.88 11.41
N GLY A 74 6.51 -9.57 11.36
CA GLY A 74 5.74 -8.60 10.58
C GLY A 74 4.42 -8.14 11.22
N LYS A 75 4.13 -8.48 12.49
CA LYS A 75 2.96 -7.93 13.19
C LYS A 75 3.18 -6.45 13.46
N PHE A 76 2.19 -5.61 13.11
CA PHE A 76 2.22 -4.18 13.35
C PHE A 76 2.27 -3.87 14.86
N LEU A 77 3.23 -3.03 15.26
CA LEU A 77 3.41 -2.55 16.63
C LEU A 77 3.02 -1.08 16.77
N GLY A 78 3.41 -0.25 15.81
CA GLY A 78 3.12 1.18 15.85
C GLY A 78 3.70 1.92 14.66
N ARG A 79 3.30 3.19 14.52
CA ARG A 79 3.90 4.12 13.56
C ARG A 79 4.02 5.51 14.14
N VAL A 80 5.01 6.27 13.70
CA VAL A 80 5.12 7.69 13.99
C VAL A 80 4.19 8.46 13.05
N CYS A 81 3.38 9.34 13.62
CA CYS A 81 2.57 10.30 12.88
C CYS A 81 3.11 11.70 13.18
N GLY A 82 3.50 12.42 12.16
CA GLY A 82 3.85 13.83 12.23
C GLY A 82 2.61 14.73 12.41
N PRO A 83 2.81 16.06 12.42
CA PRO A 83 1.71 17.00 12.47
C PRO A 83 0.67 16.72 11.39
N VAL A 84 -0.59 16.74 11.76
CA VAL A 84 -1.68 16.51 10.81
C VAL A 84 -1.79 17.71 9.88
N SER A 85 -1.32 17.56 8.65
CA SER A 85 -1.52 18.52 7.57
C SER A 85 -2.71 18.11 6.70
N GLY A 86 -3.28 19.06 5.98
CA GLY A 86 -4.28 18.81 4.96
C GLY A 86 -5.54 19.66 5.09
N ASN A 87 -6.39 19.55 4.08
CA ASN A 87 -7.60 20.36 3.97
C ASN A 87 -8.71 19.80 4.87
N VAL A 88 -9.01 20.53 5.97
CA VAL A 88 -10.08 20.17 6.91
C VAL A 88 -11.44 20.11 6.21
N LEU A 89 -11.70 20.99 5.24
CA LEU A 89 -12.95 21.00 4.48
C LEU A 89 -13.10 19.73 3.62
N LEU A 90 -11.99 19.25 3.05
CA LEU A 90 -12.00 17.98 2.30
C LEU A 90 -12.33 16.80 3.22
N ARG A 91 -11.74 16.75 4.41
CA ARG A 91 -12.06 15.70 5.41
C ARG A 91 -13.52 15.75 5.84
N LYS A 92 -14.03 16.95 6.11
CA LYS A 92 -15.44 17.14 6.41
C LYS A 92 -16.32 16.61 5.27
N LYS A 93 -16.00 16.97 4.03
CA LYS A 93 -16.73 16.49 2.85
C LYS A 93 -16.66 14.98 2.68
N GLN A 94 -15.51 14.36 2.97
CA GLN A 94 -15.38 12.90 2.97
C GLN A 94 -16.28 12.22 3.99
N TYR A 95 -16.38 12.80 5.22
CA TYR A 95 -17.30 12.29 6.24
C TYR A 95 -18.76 12.44 5.84
N GLU A 96 -19.13 13.60 5.32
CA GLU A 96 -20.50 13.87 4.86
C GLU A 96 -20.91 12.92 3.72
N SER A 97 -20.00 12.62 2.79
CA SER A 97 -20.28 11.73 1.66
C SER A 97 -20.44 10.26 2.05
N LEU A 98 -20.06 9.84 3.27
CA LEU A 98 -20.39 8.49 3.78
C LEU A 98 -21.89 8.28 3.98
N ASN A 99 -22.65 9.35 4.21
CA ASN A 99 -24.10 9.31 4.39
C ASN A 99 -24.88 9.35 3.05
N ASP A 100 -24.19 9.54 1.94
CA ASP A 100 -24.74 9.53 0.60
C ASP A 100 -24.60 8.12 0.00
N ALA A 101 -25.69 7.36 0.04
CA ALA A 101 -25.72 5.98 -0.42
C ALA A 101 -25.43 5.87 -1.94
N GLU A 102 -25.83 6.83 -2.75
CA GLU A 102 -25.58 6.85 -4.19
C GLU A 102 -24.07 7.09 -4.46
N PHE A 103 -23.48 8.08 -3.79
CA PHE A 103 -22.04 8.35 -3.86
C PHE A 103 -21.21 7.15 -3.41
N ALA A 104 -21.60 6.51 -2.28
CA ALA A 104 -20.94 5.33 -1.76
C ALA A 104 -21.02 4.15 -2.75
N ALA A 105 -22.19 3.86 -3.31
CA ALA A 105 -22.39 2.81 -4.30
C ALA A 105 -21.59 3.07 -5.59
N GLN A 106 -21.58 4.33 -6.08
CA GLN A 106 -20.77 4.70 -7.24
C GLN A 106 -19.27 4.52 -6.99
N THR A 107 -18.79 4.90 -5.79
CA THR A 107 -17.39 4.76 -5.40
C THR A 107 -16.98 3.29 -5.33
N VAL A 108 -17.79 2.45 -4.66
CA VAL A 108 -17.58 0.99 -4.58
C VAL A 108 -17.56 0.36 -5.96
N ARG A 109 -18.50 0.72 -6.82
CA ARG A 109 -18.57 0.24 -8.21
C ARG A 109 -17.28 0.54 -8.98
N ASN A 110 -16.77 1.76 -8.89
CA ASN A 110 -15.54 2.17 -9.56
C ASN A 110 -14.31 1.38 -9.05
N ILE A 111 -14.22 1.18 -7.74
CA ILE A 111 -13.13 0.39 -7.11
C ILE A 111 -13.19 -1.07 -7.57
N LEU A 112 -14.37 -1.69 -7.49
CA LEU A 112 -14.56 -3.08 -7.91
C LEU A 112 -14.30 -3.27 -9.41
N TYR A 113 -14.77 -2.34 -10.25
CA TYR A 113 -14.47 -2.37 -11.67
C TYR A 113 -12.97 -2.33 -11.95
N GLY A 114 -12.24 -1.46 -11.28
CA GLY A 114 -10.76 -1.38 -11.37
C GLY A 114 -10.09 -2.68 -10.91
N LYS A 115 -10.53 -3.26 -9.78
CA LYS A 115 -10.04 -4.54 -9.25
C LYS A 115 -10.24 -5.68 -10.25
N ILE A 116 -11.47 -5.83 -10.76
CA ILE A 116 -11.85 -6.85 -11.73
C ILE A 116 -11.02 -6.72 -13.01
N ARG A 117 -10.87 -5.51 -13.52
CA ARG A 117 -10.08 -5.24 -14.73
C ARG A 117 -8.60 -5.60 -14.54
N ASN A 118 -8.02 -5.27 -13.39
CA ASN A 118 -6.65 -5.63 -13.06
C ASN A 118 -6.45 -7.15 -12.91
N ALA A 119 -7.39 -7.84 -12.25
CA ALA A 119 -7.38 -9.30 -12.13
C ALA A 119 -7.42 -9.97 -13.52
N LYS A 120 -8.33 -9.53 -14.40
CA LYS A 120 -8.38 -10.00 -15.79
C LYS A 120 -7.06 -9.78 -16.53
N ALA A 121 -6.46 -8.59 -16.42
CA ALA A 121 -5.19 -8.29 -17.07
C ALA A 121 -4.06 -9.21 -16.58
N THR A 122 -4.05 -9.53 -15.28
CA THR A 122 -3.09 -10.43 -14.66
C THR A 122 -3.26 -11.87 -15.18
N LEU A 123 -4.50 -12.37 -15.24
CA LEU A 123 -4.79 -13.70 -15.78
C LEU A 123 -4.38 -13.83 -17.25
N LEU A 124 -4.71 -12.86 -18.09
CA LEU A 124 -4.32 -12.87 -19.51
C LEU A 124 -2.80 -12.75 -19.69
N ARG A 125 -2.09 -12.00 -18.83
CA ARG A 125 -0.63 -11.96 -18.85
C ARG A 125 -0.05 -13.30 -18.44
N SER A 126 -0.58 -13.92 -17.40
CA SER A 126 -0.16 -15.25 -16.95
C SER A 126 -0.41 -16.33 -18.01
N ALA A 127 -1.54 -16.26 -18.72
CA ALA A 127 -1.83 -17.18 -19.81
C ALA A 127 -0.79 -17.12 -20.94
N ARG A 128 -0.35 -15.91 -21.32
CA ARG A 128 0.69 -15.73 -22.37
C ARG A 128 2.04 -16.33 -21.99
N ASN A 129 2.36 -16.37 -20.70
CA ASN A 129 3.66 -16.83 -20.19
C ASN A 129 3.67 -18.32 -19.79
N LYS A 130 2.59 -19.07 -20.07
CA LYS A 130 2.54 -20.53 -19.79
C LYS A 130 2.86 -21.35 -21.03
N ASP A 131 3.66 -22.41 -20.86
CA ASP A 131 4.02 -23.32 -21.93
C ASP A 131 2.92 -24.35 -22.22
N SER A 132 2.10 -24.69 -21.22
CA SER A 132 1.01 -25.67 -21.35
C SER A 132 -0.25 -25.02 -21.93
N GLU A 133 -0.75 -25.57 -23.04
CA GLU A 133 -1.98 -25.17 -23.74
C GLU A 133 -3.22 -25.25 -22.82
N SER A 134 -3.34 -26.35 -22.04
CA SER A 134 -4.42 -26.53 -21.08
C SER A 134 -4.48 -25.39 -20.07
N LYS A 135 -3.34 -24.99 -19.47
CA LYS A 135 -3.27 -23.89 -18.51
C LYS A 135 -3.56 -22.53 -19.15
N ARG A 136 -3.21 -22.33 -20.42
CA ARG A 136 -3.59 -21.11 -21.16
C ARG A 136 -5.09 -21.00 -21.31
N THR A 137 -5.74 -22.10 -21.67
CA THR A 137 -7.20 -22.17 -21.86
C THR A 137 -7.92 -21.88 -20.54
N GLU A 138 -7.55 -22.56 -19.46
CA GLU A 138 -8.13 -22.34 -18.11
C GLU A 138 -8.04 -20.87 -17.66
N LEU A 139 -6.87 -20.25 -17.81
CA LEU A 139 -6.66 -18.85 -17.43
C LEU A 139 -7.45 -17.88 -18.32
N SER A 140 -7.58 -18.21 -19.59
CA SER A 140 -8.37 -17.40 -20.54
C SER A 140 -9.87 -17.49 -20.24
N GLU A 141 -10.38 -18.68 -19.93
CA GLU A 141 -11.77 -18.89 -19.51
C GLU A 141 -12.09 -18.17 -18.18
N ALA A 142 -11.18 -18.24 -17.22
CA ALA A 142 -11.30 -17.47 -15.97
C ALA A 142 -11.35 -15.96 -16.27
N ALA A 143 -10.54 -15.45 -17.18
CA ALA A 143 -10.57 -14.04 -17.58
C ALA A 143 -11.90 -13.63 -18.26
N VAL A 144 -12.55 -14.54 -19.01
CA VAL A 144 -13.89 -14.32 -19.58
C VAL A 144 -14.93 -14.26 -18.47
N LYS A 145 -14.96 -15.21 -17.52
CA LYS A 145 -15.87 -15.22 -16.38
C LYS A 145 -15.78 -13.92 -15.57
N ILE A 146 -14.57 -13.45 -15.27
CA ILE A 146 -14.34 -12.17 -14.60
C ILE A 146 -14.90 -10.99 -15.42
N SER A 147 -14.82 -11.03 -16.75
CA SER A 147 -15.41 -9.98 -17.60
C SER A 147 -16.92 -9.93 -17.51
N ASP A 148 -17.58 -11.05 -17.35
CA ASP A 148 -19.04 -11.11 -17.22
C ASP A 148 -19.51 -10.58 -15.87
N ILE A 149 -18.72 -10.79 -14.81
CA ILE A 149 -18.93 -10.14 -13.51
C ILE A 149 -18.85 -8.61 -13.64
N ALA A 150 -17.86 -8.10 -14.38
CA ALA A 150 -17.73 -6.66 -14.61
C ALA A 150 -18.95 -6.05 -15.31
N LYS A 151 -19.56 -6.77 -16.25
CA LYS A 151 -20.81 -6.33 -16.93
C LYS A 151 -21.98 -6.27 -15.94
N LYS A 152 -22.14 -7.31 -15.11
CA LYS A 152 -23.21 -7.36 -14.09
C LYS A 152 -23.07 -6.24 -13.06
N LEU A 153 -21.86 -5.83 -12.73
CA LEU A 153 -21.59 -4.77 -11.77
C LEU A 153 -22.23 -3.42 -12.17
N HIS A 154 -22.38 -3.15 -13.47
CA HIS A 154 -23.02 -1.93 -13.95
C HIS A 154 -24.54 -1.87 -13.67
N SER A 155 -25.20 -3.01 -13.53
CA SER A 155 -26.65 -3.11 -13.28
C SER A 155 -27.03 -3.15 -11.80
N VAL A 156 -26.06 -3.20 -10.90
CA VAL A 156 -26.28 -3.32 -9.45
C VAL A 156 -26.06 -1.97 -8.78
N ASN A 157 -27.00 -1.54 -7.94
CA ASN A 157 -26.98 -0.24 -7.29
C ASN A 157 -26.73 -0.28 -5.78
N ASP A 158 -26.80 -1.43 -5.15
CA ASP A 158 -26.54 -1.57 -3.72
C ASP A 158 -25.19 -2.25 -3.45
N ILE A 159 -24.56 -1.87 -2.33
CA ILE A 159 -23.21 -2.31 -1.95
C ILE A 159 -23.17 -3.81 -1.61
N ASP A 160 -24.22 -4.36 -0.99
CA ASP A 160 -24.24 -5.76 -0.59
C ASP A 160 -24.30 -6.69 -1.81
N SER A 161 -25.12 -6.35 -2.80
CA SER A 161 -25.13 -7.06 -4.08
C SER A 161 -23.80 -6.94 -4.82
N MET A 162 -23.14 -5.77 -4.79
CA MET A 162 -21.81 -5.59 -5.37
C MET A 162 -20.76 -6.47 -4.66
N ARG A 163 -20.84 -6.59 -3.32
CA ARG A 163 -19.97 -7.49 -2.53
C ARG A 163 -20.21 -8.96 -2.88
N GLY A 164 -21.45 -9.34 -3.11
CA GLY A 164 -21.79 -10.69 -3.59
C GLY A 164 -21.16 -11.02 -4.95
N LEU A 165 -21.15 -10.04 -5.88
CA LEU A 165 -20.47 -10.21 -7.17
C LEU A 165 -18.94 -10.27 -7.07
N GLU A 166 -18.34 -9.64 -6.06
CA GLU A 166 -16.90 -9.67 -5.83
C GLU A 166 -16.44 -11.03 -5.31
N GLY A 167 -17.28 -11.71 -4.51
CA GLY A 167 -16.98 -13.01 -3.93
C GLY A 167 -17.27 -14.22 -4.84
N ALA A 168 -17.90 -13.99 -5.99
CA ALA A 168 -18.28 -15.05 -6.95
C ALA A 168 -17.16 -15.33 -7.95
#